data_07740d225714ee201a1b3ec5ea8180e6
#
_entry.id   07740d225714ee201a1b3ec5ea8180e6
#
_cell.length_a   1.000
_cell.length_b   1.000
_cell.length_c   1.000
_cell.angle_alpha   90.00
_cell.angle_beta   90.00
_cell.angle_gamma   90.00
#
_symmetry.space_group_name_H-M   'P 1'
#
loop_
_entity.id
_entity.type
_entity.pdbx_description
1 polymer ?
#
loop_
_entity_poly.entity_id
_entity_poly.type
_entity_poly.pdbx_seq_one_letter_code
_entity_poly.pdbx_strand_id
1 'polypeptide(L)'
;MAGDVLIKIRNLRHVYNPGTPEEVLALDGISLEIREGEFVAIVGANGSGKSTLAKHLNALLLPTEGEVLIAGMDTRRPEYLWEIRQQVGMVFQNPDNQIVATVVEEDVAFGPENLGLPPEEIRRRVEEALRAVHLEELRHHEPHLLSGGQKQRVAIAGILAMRPRCIVLDEATSMLDPQGQQEVLATVRRLNAEGITIVFITHSMDEAALASRVLVMDKGHIVLDGPPQEVFSKPAELRRLHLNVPQAVQLAELLRQEGLPIPRGIVTPGELVEAIWSLVPRFAKAGNWTLASLALENSRKAMQGNEQTAITCEDVHYIYLRGTPMETVALRGVNLRIPAGEATGIIGPTGSGKSTLIQHFNGLLRPTAGRIWVDSIELPASGAVLRELRQKVGLVFQYPEHQLFEETVYDDVAFGPRNMGLGEEEVSRRVRQALELVGLDPGRFGKRSPFSLSEGEMRRVAIAGVLAMDPRVLVLDEPTAGLDPRGREEILAHLQTLRAREEVTVIVVSHSIDELSSLTDRVAVLHQGRVYLEGTTREVFSQGKRLAAIGLRVPVVAEVLEKLRERGLPVRTDVLTVEEAKETILKGLKAFS
;
A
#
# COMPACT_ATOMS: atom_id res chain seq x y z
N MET A 1 14.07 -32.38 5.11
CA MET A 1 14.03 -32.74 6.56
C MET A 1 13.32 -31.58 7.25
N ALA A 2 12.33 -31.83 8.11
CA ALA A 2 11.68 -30.75 8.87
C ALA A 2 12.71 -30.19 9.86
N GLY A 3 12.98 -28.89 9.79
CA GLY A 3 13.90 -28.21 10.70
C GLY A 3 13.47 -28.30 12.17
N ASP A 4 14.36 -27.99 13.09
CA ASP A 4 14.06 -27.94 14.51
C ASP A 4 13.02 -26.84 14.83
N VAL A 5 12.26 -26.99 15.91
CA VAL A 5 11.30 -25.97 16.35
C VAL A 5 12.09 -24.79 16.93
N LEU A 6 12.05 -23.65 16.24
CA LEU A 6 12.70 -22.42 16.69
C LEU A 6 11.81 -21.60 17.62
N ILE A 7 10.53 -21.46 17.29
CA ILE A 7 9.56 -20.71 18.09
C ILE A 7 8.45 -21.65 18.50
N LYS A 8 8.14 -21.69 19.81
CA LYS A 8 7.06 -22.48 20.37
C LYS A 8 6.21 -21.65 21.32
N ILE A 9 4.93 -21.57 21.02
CA ILE A 9 3.93 -20.82 21.77
C ILE A 9 2.89 -21.81 22.30
N ARG A 10 2.53 -21.69 23.58
CA ARG A 10 1.50 -22.50 24.23
C ARG A 10 0.53 -21.62 24.97
N ASN A 11 -0.74 -21.66 24.60
CA ASN A 11 -1.85 -20.94 25.26
C ASN A 11 -1.53 -19.47 25.56
N LEU A 12 -0.88 -18.77 24.62
CA LEU A 12 -0.51 -17.36 24.78
C LEU A 12 -1.75 -16.50 24.88
N ARG A 13 -1.85 -15.76 25.98
CA ARG A 13 -2.84 -14.72 26.22
C ARG A 13 -2.13 -13.41 26.52
N HIS A 14 -2.64 -12.33 25.93
CA HIS A 14 -2.11 -11.00 26.21
C HIS A 14 -3.23 -9.99 26.37
N VAL A 15 -3.20 -9.27 27.50
CA VAL A 15 -4.17 -8.24 27.86
C VAL A 15 -3.38 -6.92 28.02
N TYR A 16 -3.75 -5.89 27.27
CA TYR A 16 -3.27 -4.54 27.50
C TYR A 16 -4.04 -3.87 28.62
N ASN A 17 -3.38 -3.06 29.45
CA ASN A 17 -3.95 -2.28 30.54
C ASN A 17 -4.87 -3.12 31.47
N PRO A 18 -4.42 -4.28 31.99
CA PRO A 18 -5.27 -5.15 32.77
C PRO A 18 -5.82 -4.46 34.01
N GLY A 19 -7.12 -4.64 34.29
CA GLY A 19 -7.82 -4.05 35.43
C GLY A 19 -8.16 -2.56 35.31
N THR A 20 -8.01 -1.96 34.13
CA THR A 20 -8.43 -0.59 33.85
C THR A 20 -9.66 -0.53 32.95
N PRO A 21 -10.36 0.62 32.86
CA PRO A 21 -11.47 0.79 31.91
C PRO A 21 -11.05 0.65 30.42
N GLU A 22 -9.74 0.73 30.15
CA GLU A 22 -9.14 0.61 28.82
C GLU A 22 -8.52 -0.79 28.59
N GLU A 23 -8.97 -1.79 29.33
CA GLU A 23 -8.52 -3.17 29.18
C GLU A 23 -8.88 -3.71 27.79
N VAL A 24 -7.88 -4.26 27.07
CA VAL A 24 -8.06 -4.86 25.75
C VAL A 24 -7.42 -6.24 25.72
N LEU A 25 -8.23 -7.28 25.51
CA LEU A 25 -7.74 -8.62 25.23
C LEU A 25 -7.28 -8.68 23.77
N ALA A 26 -5.97 -8.75 23.56
CA ALA A 26 -5.36 -8.70 22.24
C ALA A 26 -5.04 -10.09 21.66
N LEU A 27 -4.66 -11.05 22.52
CA LEU A 27 -4.40 -12.44 22.14
C LEU A 27 -5.11 -13.36 23.15
N ASP A 28 -5.75 -14.43 22.65
CA ASP A 28 -6.52 -15.34 23.47
C ASP A 28 -6.25 -16.81 23.08
N GLY A 29 -5.40 -17.48 23.86
CA GLY A 29 -5.14 -18.92 23.76
C GLY A 29 -4.36 -19.35 22.51
N ILE A 30 -3.47 -18.51 21.96
CA ILE A 30 -2.68 -18.87 20.77
C ILE A 30 -1.69 -19.99 21.11
N SER A 31 -1.70 -21.03 20.28
CA SER A 31 -0.69 -22.11 20.29
C SER A 31 -0.14 -22.29 18.88
N LEU A 32 1.20 -22.20 18.73
CA LEU A 32 1.88 -22.16 17.44
C LEU A 32 3.29 -22.71 17.55
N GLU A 33 3.74 -23.45 16.55
CA GLU A 33 5.14 -23.83 16.38
C GLU A 33 5.63 -23.32 15.02
N ILE A 34 6.80 -22.66 15.00
CA ILE A 34 7.50 -22.25 13.78
C ILE A 34 8.86 -22.96 13.76
N ARG A 35 9.17 -23.57 12.64
CA ARG A 35 10.41 -24.33 12.44
C ARG A 35 11.48 -23.48 11.78
N GLU A 36 12.73 -23.86 11.94
CA GLU A 36 13.83 -23.20 11.25
C GLU A 36 13.68 -23.29 9.73
N GLY A 37 13.96 -22.17 9.05
CA GLY A 37 13.86 -22.03 7.61
C GLY A 37 12.44 -21.92 7.08
N GLU A 38 11.39 -21.93 7.92
CA GLU A 38 10.02 -21.65 7.46
C GLU A 38 9.88 -20.19 7.01
N PHE A 39 9.09 -19.98 5.98
CA PHE A 39 8.56 -18.67 5.63
C PHE A 39 7.05 -18.63 5.98
N VAL A 40 6.72 -17.99 7.08
CA VAL A 40 5.35 -17.90 7.61
C VAL A 40 4.82 -16.50 7.36
N ALA A 41 3.69 -16.39 6.64
CA ALA A 41 2.94 -15.14 6.53
C ALA A 41 1.83 -15.10 7.58
N ILE A 42 1.64 -13.94 8.22
CA ILE A 42 0.54 -13.69 9.17
C ILE A 42 -0.35 -12.60 8.57
N VAL A 43 -1.62 -12.93 8.33
CA VAL A 43 -2.63 -12.02 7.77
C VAL A 43 -3.83 -11.90 8.71
N GLY A 44 -4.59 -10.82 8.59
CA GLY A 44 -5.79 -10.56 9.40
C GLY A 44 -6.17 -9.08 9.34
N ALA A 45 -7.40 -8.75 9.74
CA ALA A 45 -7.87 -7.37 9.82
C ALA A 45 -7.08 -6.56 10.87
N ASN A 46 -7.19 -5.22 10.84
CA ASN A 46 -6.63 -4.38 11.89
C ASN A 46 -7.26 -4.74 13.25
N GLY A 47 -6.42 -4.73 14.30
CA GLY A 47 -6.85 -5.17 15.64
C GLY A 47 -7.00 -6.68 15.83
N SER A 48 -6.66 -7.53 14.85
CA SER A 48 -6.72 -9.00 15.02
C SER A 48 -5.61 -9.59 15.90
N GLY A 49 -4.61 -8.78 16.33
CA GLY A 49 -3.53 -9.20 17.23
C GLY A 49 -2.20 -9.52 16.55
N LYS A 50 -2.03 -9.31 15.24
CA LYS A 50 -0.81 -9.64 14.45
C LYS A 50 0.46 -9.04 15.04
N SER A 51 0.51 -7.71 15.18
CA SER A 51 1.68 -6.99 15.72
C SER A 51 1.91 -7.30 17.21
N THR A 52 0.83 -7.60 17.96
CA THR A 52 0.96 -8.07 19.34
C THR A 52 1.64 -9.44 19.37
N LEU A 53 1.23 -10.38 18.51
CA LEU A 53 1.89 -11.68 18.39
C LEU A 53 3.36 -11.51 17.98
N ALA A 54 3.65 -10.68 16.96
CA ALA A 54 5.02 -10.40 16.51
C ALA A 54 5.94 -9.92 17.64
N LYS A 55 5.46 -9.00 18.48
CA LYS A 55 6.22 -8.45 19.61
C LYS A 55 6.52 -9.49 20.71
N HIS A 56 5.75 -10.58 20.81
CA HIS A 56 6.06 -11.69 21.71
C HIS A 56 7.19 -12.57 21.16
N LEU A 57 7.39 -12.62 19.82
CA LEU A 57 8.40 -13.47 19.20
C LEU A 57 9.84 -13.02 19.50
N ASN A 58 10.05 -11.73 19.84
CA ASN A 58 11.36 -11.21 20.26
C ASN A 58 11.38 -10.64 21.68
N ALA A 59 10.39 -11.03 22.50
CA ALA A 59 10.24 -10.60 23.90
C ALA A 59 10.20 -9.06 24.07
N LEU A 60 9.60 -8.31 23.13
CA LEU A 60 9.20 -6.91 23.33
C LEU A 60 7.94 -6.82 24.19
N LEU A 61 7.05 -7.81 24.09
CA LEU A 61 5.93 -8.03 25.00
C LEU A 61 6.09 -9.38 25.68
N LEU A 62 5.65 -9.45 26.93
CA LEU A 62 5.64 -10.68 27.69
C LEU A 62 4.21 -11.23 27.81
N PRO A 63 4.03 -12.57 27.85
CA PRO A 63 2.73 -13.18 28.03
C PRO A 63 2.06 -12.74 29.33
N THR A 64 0.75 -12.41 29.27
CA THR A 64 -0.07 -12.30 30.50
C THR A 64 -0.35 -13.69 31.05
N GLU A 65 -0.64 -14.65 30.16
CA GLU A 65 -0.79 -16.07 30.47
C GLU A 65 -0.19 -16.92 29.35
N GLY A 66 0.14 -18.17 29.64
CA GLY A 66 0.75 -19.07 28.67
C GLY A 66 2.27 -18.96 28.61
N GLU A 67 2.88 -19.46 27.53
CA GLU A 67 4.32 -19.61 27.39
C GLU A 67 4.77 -19.31 25.97
N VAL A 68 5.87 -18.58 25.83
CA VAL A 68 6.59 -18.35 24.55
C VAL A 68 8.04 -18.76 24.72
N LEU A 69 8.47 -19.74 23.95
CA LEU A 69 9.83 -20.27 23.92
C LEU A 69 10.49 -19.96 22.60
N ILE A 70 11.68 -19.36 22.64
CA ILE A 70 12.52 -19.07 21.48
C ILE A 70 13.81 -19.90 21.60
N ALA A 71 14.05 -20.82 20.68
CA ALA A 71 15.13 -21.78 20.77
C ALA A 71 15.21 -22.49 22.14
N GLY A 72 14.04 -22.78 22.76
CA GLY A 72 13.92 -23.37 24.10
C GLY A 72 14.02 -22.38 25.26
N MET A 73 14.32 -21.09 25.04
CA MET A 73 14.42 -20.07 26.06
C MET A 73 13.06 -19.40 26.32
N ASP A 74 12.62 -19.36 27.58
CA ASP A 74 11.36 -18.72 27.98
C ASP A 74 11.51 -17.18 27.99
N THR A 75 10.64 -16.50 27.24
CA THR A 75 10.68 -15.03 27.11
C THR A 75 10.43 -14.27 28.42
N ARG A 76 9.82 -14.91 29.42
CA ARG A 76 9.58 -14.31 30.76
C ARG A 76 10.83 -14.24 31.64
N ARG A 77 11.91 -14.92 31.25
CA ARG A 77 13.16 -14.95 32.01
C ARG A 77 14.09 -13.85 31.56
N PRO A 78 14.38 -12.84 32.42
CA PRO A 78 15.22 -11.69 32.04
C PRO A 78 16.63 -12.07 31.59
N GLU A 79 17.17 -13.19 32.11
CA GLU A 79 18.50 -13.69 31.77
C GLU A 79 18.64 -14.08 30.29
N TYR A 80 17.53 -14.44 29.61
CA TYR A 80 17.53 -14.86 28.19
C TYR A 80 17.19 -13.75 27.22
N LEU A 81 16.80 -12.54 27.68
CA LEU A 81 16.28 -11.50 26.80
C LEU A 81 17.27 -11.09 25.69
N TRP A 82 18.56 -10.99 26.03
CA TRP A 82 19.59 -10.63 25.06
C TRP A 82 19.78 -11.71 24.01
N GLU A 83 19.86 -12.98 24.40
CA GLU A 83 19.98 -14.11 23.49
C GLU A 83 18.75 -14.23 22.60
N ILE A 84 17.54 -14.09 23.15
CA ILE A 84 16.29 -14.12 22.40
C ILE A 84 16.28 -13.03 21.32
N ARG A 85 16.63 -11.78 21.67
CA ARG A 85 16.66 -10.66 20.74
C ARG A 85 17.77 -10.77 19.69
N GLN A 86 18.83 -11.51 19.98
CA GLN A 86 19.84 -11.88 18.99
C GLN A 86 19.32 -12.96 18.05
N GLN A 87 18.56 -13.96 18.55
CA GLN A 87 17.99 -15.04 17.72
C GLN A 87 16.87 -14.57 16.81
N VAL A 88 16.02 -13.64 17.29
CA VAL A 88 14.85 -13.12 16.57
C VAL A 88 14.95 -11.60 16.42
N GLY A 89 15.32 -11.15 15.24
CA GLY A 89 15.32 -9.73 14.88
C GLY A 89 13.94 -9.28 14.43
N MET A 90 13.58 -8.03 14.70
CA MET A 90 12.30 -7.44 14.29
C MET A 90 12.50 -6.18 13.47
N VAL A 91 11.81 -6.12 12.33
CA VAL A 91 11.75 -4.95 11.44
C VAL A 91 10.35 -4.37 11.54
N PHE A 92 10.27 -3.08 11.88
CA PHE A 92 9.00 -2.38 12.09
C PHE A 92 8.44 -1.79 10.78
N GLN A 93 7.16 -1.45 10.81
CA GLN A 93 6.42 -0.87 9.69
C GLN A 93 7.08 0.42 9.17
N ASN A 94 7.44 1.34 10.07
CA ASN A 94 8.11 2.59 9.72
C ASN A 94 9.61 2.49 10.01
N PRO A 95 10.49 2.47 8.99
CA PRO A 95 11.94 2.40 9.18
C PRO A 95 12.52 3.64 9.87
N ASP A 96 11.89 4.82 9.75
CA ASP A 96 12.36 6.03 10.41
C ASP A 96 12.30 5.93 11.94
N ASN A 97 11.44 5.08 12.49
CA ASN A 97 11.37 4.81 13.93
C ASN A 97 12.43 3.80 14.41
N GLN A 98 13.14 3.15 13.49
CA GLN A 98 14.14 2.13 13.78
C GLN A 98 15.55 2.61 13.53
N ILE A 99 15.77 3.44 12.52
CA ILE A 99 17.06 4.01 12.15
C ILE A 99 17.42 5.09 13.18
N VAL A 100 18.59 4.96 13.82
CA VAL A 100 19.05 5.84 14.91
C VAL A 100 20.33 6.61 14.58
N ALA A 101 21.15 6.12 13.65
CA ALA A 101 22.42 6.75 13.29
C ALA A 101 22.26 7.74 12.12
N THR A 102 23.23 8.62 11.97
CA THR A 102 23.28 9.63 10.89
C THR A 102 23.93 9.11 9.61
N VAL A 103 24.59 7.94 9.66
CA VAL A 103 25.25 7.27 8.53
C VAL A 103 24.78 5.82 8.46
N VAL A 104 24.52 5.31 7.26
CA VAL A 104 24.01 3.95 7.03
C VAL A 104 24.88 2.86 7.68
N GLU A 105 26.22 2.93 7.50
CA GLU A 105 27.10 1.91 8.08
C GLU A 105 27.13 1.93 9.61
N GLU A 106 26.98 3.09 10.22
CA GLU A 106 26.91 3.25 11.68
C GLU A 106 25.60 2.66 12.22
N ASP A 107 24.49 2.86 11.50
CA ASP A 107 23.21 2.28 11.88
C ASP A 107 23.23 0.75 11.82
N VAL A 108 23.83 0.19 10.76
CA VAL A 108 24.00 -1.27 10.61
C VAL A 108 24.98 -1.82 11.66
N ALA A 109 25.98 -1.04 12.10
CA ALA A 109 26.92 -1.43 13.15
C ALA A 109 26.31 -1.42 14.55
N PHE A 110 25.24 -0.66 14.78
CA PHE A 110 24.64 -0.45 16.10
C PHE A 110 24.31 -1.76 16.85
N GLY A 111 23.70 -2.73 16.15
CA GLY A 111 23.40 -4.04 16.74
C GLY A 111 24.66 -4.83 17.17
N PRO A 112 25.61 -5.07 16.26
CA PRO A 112 26.88 -5.71 16.57
C PRO A 112 27.71 -5.02 17.66
N GLU A 113 27.69 -3.68 17.74
CA GLU A 113 28.35 -2.92 18.80
C GLU A 113 27.72 -3.20 20.17
N ASN A 114 26.38 -3.21 20.24
CA ASN A 114 25.66 -3.56 21.48
C ASN A 114 25.90 -5.01 21.92
N LEU A 115 26.27 -5.90 20.99
CA LEU A 115 26.70 -7.27 21.31
C LEU A 115 28.15 -7.34 21.84
N GLY A 116 28.87 -6.21 21.88
CA GLY A 116 30.25 -6.15 22.35
C GLY A 116 31.26 -6.87 21.47
N LEU A 117 30.98 -6.95 20.17
CA LEU A 117 31.87 -7.65 19.21
C LEU A 117 33.15 -6.85 18.95
N PRO A 118 34.26 -7.52 18.61
CA PRO A 118 35.50 -6.84 18.20
C PRO A 118 35.30 -5.98 16.95
N PRO A 119 35.99 -4.83 16.80
CA PRO A 119 35.81 -3.90 15.68
C PRO A 119 35.98 -4.54 14.28
N GLU A 120 36.89 -5.49 14.14
CA GLU A 120 37.12 -6.22 12.88
C GLU A 120 35.90 -7.08 12.51
N GLU A 121 35.29 -7.76 13.49
CA GLU A 121 34.11 -8.57 13.32
C GLU A 121 32.89 -7.69 13.00
N ILE A 122 32.76 -6.52 13.65
CA ILE A 122 31.71 -5.54 13.35
C ILE A 122 31.82 -5.11 11.89
N ARG A 123 32.97 -4.66 11.43
CA ARG A 123 33.19 -4.25 10.03
C ARG A 123 32.82 -5.33 9.04
N ARG A 124 33.26 -6.57 9.30
CA ARG A 124 32.94 -7.72 8.46
C ARG A 124 31.44 -7.96 8.38
N ARG A 125 30.74 -7.96 9.51
CA ARG A 125 29.27 -8.17 9.55
C ARG A 125 28.48 -7.05 8.88
N VAL A 126 28.90 -5.81 9.06
CA VAL A 126 28.30 -4.64 8.38
C VAL A 126 28.46 -4.78 6.87
N GLU A 127 29.65 -5.13 6.38
CA GLU A 127 29.89 -5.31 4.95
C GLU A 127 29.07 -6.48 4.37
N GLU A 128 29.02 -7.62 5.06
CA GLU A 128 28.20 -8.77 4.68
C GLU A 128 26.71 -8.42 4.64
N ALA A 129 26.21 -7.71 5.65
CA ALA A 129 24.81 -7.30 5.76
C ALA A 129 24.42 -6.29 4.66
N LEU A 130 25.24 -5.27 4.41
CA LEU A 130 24.98 -4.29 3.34
C LEU A 130 24.99 -4.97 1.96
N ARG A 131 25.91 -5.92 1.73
CA ARG A 131 25.95 -6.71 0.50
C ARG A 131 24.70 -7.59 0.35
N ALA A 132 24.24 -8.21 1.44
CA ALA A 132 23.03 -9.01 1.45
C ALA A 132 21.76 -8.23 1.09
N VAL A 133 21.71 -6.92 1.29
CA VAL A 133 20.58 -6.07 0.93
C VAL A 133 20.85 -5.16 -0.28
N HIS A 134 22.00 -5.29 -0.96
CA HIS A 134 22.43 -4.46 -2.10
C HIS A 134 22.45 -2.96 -1.79
N LEU A 135 23.13 -2.58 -0.70
CA LEU A 135 23.31 -1.19 -0.26
C LEU A 135 24.79 -0.80 -0.07
N GLU A 136 25.75 -1.55 -0.63
CA GLU A 136 27.19 -1.30 -0.45
C GLU A 136 27.60 0.12 -0.84
N GLU A 137 27.04 0.62 -1.95
CA GLU A 137 27.35 1.95 -2.47
C GLU A 137 26.78 3.07 -1.60
N LEU A 138 25.76 2.77 -0.79
CA LEU A 138 25.08 3.74 0.07
C LEU A 138 25.61 3.74 1.51
N ARG A 139 26.67 2.98 1.81
CA ARG A 139 27.20 2.80 3.17
C ARG A 139 27.53 4.10 3.91
N HIS A 140 28.00 5.12 3.19
CA HIS A 140 28.39 6.42 3.75
C HIS A 140 27.32 7.51 3.57
N HIS A 141 26.12 7.13 3.09
CA HIS A 141 25.02 8.07 2.91
C HIS A 141 24.29 8.30 4.23
N GLU A 142 23.65 9.45 4.31
CA GLU A 142 22.75 9.79 5.40
C GLU A 142 21.38 9.11 5.18
N PRO A 143 20.85 8.36 6.17
CA PRO A 143 19.58 7.64 6.00
C PRO A 143 18.41 8.51 5.57
N HIS A 144 18.36 9.77 5.99
CA HIS A 144 17.25 10.67 5.63
C HIS A 144 17.19 11.01 4.12
N LEU A 145 18.28 10.80 3.38
CA LEU A 145 18.35 11.00 1.92
C LEU A 145 17.89 9.78 1.13
N LEU A 146 17.67 8.65 1.80
CA LEU A 146 17.29 7.39 1.18
C LEU A 146 15.79 7.31 0.88
N SER A 147 15.42 6.56 -0.16
CA SER A 147 14.03 6.18 -0.40
C SER A 147 13.49 5.27 0.71
N GLY A 148 12.16 5.19 0.87
CA GLY A 148 11.54 4.32 1.85
C GLY A 148 11.99 2.85 1.72
N GLY A 149 12.07 2.32 0.50
CA GLY A 149 12.57 0.97 0.24
C GLY A 149 14.05 0.78 0.60
N GLN A 150 14.88 1.80 0.37
CA GLN A 150 16.28 1.77 0.81
C GLN A 150 16.39 1.82 2.34
N LYS A 151 15.64 2.70 3.02
CA LYS A 151 15.58 2.76 4.49
C LYS A 151 15.15 1.42 5.09
N GLN A 152 14.12 0.79 4.51
CA GLN A 152 13.66 -0.52 4.97
C GLN A 152 14.75 -1.59 4.83
N ARG A 153 15.51 -1.56 3.73
CA ARG A 153 16.67 -2.47 3.55
C ARG A 153 17.82 -2.15 4.52
N VAL A 154 18.02 -0.88 4.91
CA VAL A 154 18.96 -0.52 5.99
C VAL A 154 18.52 -1.15 7.31
N ALA A 155 17.23 -1.04 7.68
CA ALA A 155 16.70 -1.66 8.88
C ALA A 155 16.88 -3.20 8.87
N ILE A 156 16.64 -3.84 7.71
CA ILE A 156 16.91 -5.28 7.53
C ILE A 156 18.41 -5.58 7.68
N ALA A 157 19.30 -4.77 7.11
CA ALA A 157 20.75 -4.96 7.24
C ALA A 157 21.22 -4.84 8.70
N GLY A 158 20.69 -3.88 9.48
CA GLY A 158 20.99 -3.75 10.90
C GLY A 158 20.62 -5.01 11.69
N ILE A 159 19.49 -5.63 11.37
CA ILE A 159 19.10 -6.91 11.97
C ILE A 159 20.01 -8.06 11.48
N LEU A 160 20.32 -8.13 10.19
CA LEU A 160 21.18 -9.18 9.63
C LEU A 160 22.60 -9.16 10.21
N ALA A 161 23.15 -7.99 10.50
CA ALA A 161 24.47 -7.85 11.11
C ALA A 161 24.58 -8.53 12.49
N MET A 162 23.46 -8.74 13.18
CA MET A 162 23.40 -9.51 14.42
C MET A 162 23.38 -11.04 14.17
N ARG A 163 23.21 -11.49 12.92
CA ARG A 163 23.09 -12.90 12.50
C ARG A 163 21.95 -13.64 13.21
N PRO A 164 20.72 -13.19 13.05
CA PRO A 164 19.55 -13.83 13.65
C PRO A 164 19.22 -15.14 12.93
N ARG A 165 18.55 -16.06 13.64
CA ARG A 165 17.95 -17.27 13.06
C ARG A 165 16.55 -17.01 12.49
N CYS A 166 15.89 -15.94 12.96
CA CYS A 166 14.57 -15.53 12.50
C CYS A 166 14.50 -14.01 12.33
N ILE A 167 13.83 -13.57 11.28
CA ILE A 167 13.47 -12.16 11.08
C ILE A 167 11.95 -12.05 11.05
N VAL A 168 11.41 -11.21 11.93
CA VAL A 168 10.00 -10.83 11.97
C VAL A 168 9.86 -9.47 11.26
N LEU A 169 9.05 -9.41 10.22
CA LEU A 169 8.77 -8.17 9.49
C LEU A 169 7.31 -7.78 9.75
N ASP A 170 7.10 -6.69 10.46
CA ASP A 170 5.77 -6.19 10.80
C ASP A 170 5.36 -5.11 9.78
N GLU A 171 4.59 -5.52 8.77
CA GLU A 171 4.10 -4.67 7.68
C GLU A 171 5.20 -3.85 6.96
N ALA A 172 6.38 -4.45 6.82
CA ALA A 172 7.58 -3.79 6.31
C ALA A 172 7.50 -3.30 4.84
N THR A 173 6.42 -3.62 4.11
CA THR A 173 6.18 -3.21 2.72
C THR A 173 5.05 -2.20 2.57
N SER A 174 4.25 -1.96 3.62
CA SER A 174 2.99 -1.19 3.54
C SER A 174 3.16 0.27 3.15
N MET A 175 4.31 0.88 3.48
CA MET A 175 4.62 2.29 3.20
C MET A 175 5.53 2.48 1.98
N LEU A 176 5.82 1.40 1.25
CA LEU A 176 6.74 1.44 0.13
C LEU A 176 6.02 1.56 -1.21
N ASP A 177 6.69 2.22 -2.15
CA ASP A 177 6.27 2.19 -3.54
C ASP A 177 6.46 0.77 -4.15
N PRO A 178 5.85 0.47 -5.29
CA PRO A 178 5.89 -0.88 -5.88
C PRO A 178 7.31 -1.41 -6.13
N GLN A 179 8.25 -0.54 -6.47
CA GLN A 179 9.64 -0.92 -6.66
C GLN A 179 10.30 -1.30 -5.33
N GLY A 180 10.15 -0.46 -4.30
CA GLY A 180 10.66 -0.73 -2.96
C GLY A 180 10.07 -2.02 -2.37
N GLN A 181 8.77 -2.27 -2.58
CA GLN A 181 8.13 -3.53 -2.19
C GLN A 181 8.80 -4.74 -2.85
N GLN A 182 9.02 -4.70 -4.17
CA GLN A 182 9.67 -5.79 -4.89
C GLN A 182 11.10 -6.04 -4.40
N GLU A 183 11.87 -4.99 -4.16
CA GLU A 183 13.24 -5.07 -3.67
C GLU A 183 13.31 -5.69 -2.28
N VAL A 184 12.42 -5.28 -1.36
CA VAL A 184 12.32 -5.87 -0.01
C VAL A 184 11.87 -7.33 -0.09
N LEU A 185 10.83 -7.66 -0.86
CA LEU A 185 10.34 -9.03 -1.01
C LEU A 185 11.39 -9.95 -1.66
N ALA A 186 12.14 -9.47 -2.67
CA ALA A 186 13.24 -10.22 -3.27
C ALA A 186 14.35 -10.51 -2.24
N THR A 187 14.68 -9.52 -1.41
CA THR A 187 15.64 -9.66 -0.32
C THR A 187 15.19 -10.71 0.70
N VAL A 188 13.94 -10.60 1.18
CA VAL A 188 13.35 -11.53 2.17
C VAL A 188 13.34 -12.97 1.64
N ARG A 189 12.94 -13.17 0.37
CA ARG A 189 12.93 -14.50 -0.26
C ARG A 189 14.33 -15.10 -0.38
N ARG A 190 15.32 -14.28 -0.72
CA ARG A 190 16.71 -14.74 -0.79
C ARG A 190 17.23 -15.16 0.59
N LEU A 191 16.99 -14.34 1.62
CA LEU A 191 17.37 -14.65 2.99
C LEU A 191 16.72 -15.94 3.50
N ASN A 192 15.45 -16.19 3.15
CA ASN A 192 14.78 -17.45 3.48
C ASN A 192 15.42 -18.63 2.72
N ALA A 193 15.76 -18.47 1.43
CA ALA A 193 16.46 -19.50 0.67
C ALA A 193 17.86 -19.81 1.23
N GLU A 194 18.49 -18.88 1.92
CA GLU A 194 19.76 -19.05 2.66
C GLU A 194 19.56 -19.70 4.04
N GLY A 195 18.31 -20.04 4.42
CA GLY A 195 17.95 -20.77 5.63
C GLY A 195 17.46 -19.91 6.80
N ILE A 196 17.35 -18.60 6.64
CA ILE A 196 16.80 -17.72 7.68
C ILE A 196 15.28 -17.94 7.77
N THR A 197 14.76 -18.13 8.98
CA THR A 197 13.32 -18.20 9.25
C THR A 197 12.70 -16.83 9.07
N ILE A 198 11.57 -16.74 8.36
CA ILE A 198 10.88 -15.48 8.12
C ILE A 198 9.47 -15.55 8.70
N VAL A 199 9.11 -14.54 9.50
CA VAL A 199 7.73 -14.27 9.91
C VAL A 199 7.33 -12.93 9.32
N PHE A 200 6.39 -12.96 8.38
CA PHE A 200 6.03 -11.80 7.56
C PHE A 200 4.58 -11.40 7.78
N ILE A 201 4.36 -10.28 8.45
CA ILE A 201 3.01 -9.72 8.63
C ILE A 201 2.71 -8.81 7.46
N THR A 202 1.58 -9.04 6.81
CA THR A 202 1.15 -8.22 5.67
C THR A 202 -0.38 -8.17 5.54
N HIS A 203 -0.87 -7.10 4.92
CA HIS A 203 -2.25 -6.98 4.46
C HIS A 203 -2.42 -7.40 2.99
N SER A 204 -1.34 -7.63 2.27
CA SER A 204 -1.36 -8.06 0.88
C SER A 204 -1.44 -9.58 0.77
N MET A 205 -2.54 -10.08 0.21
CA MET A 205 -2.70 -11.52 -0.01
C MET A 205 -1.75 -12.04 -1.09
N ASP A 206 -1.35 -11.20 -2.05
CA ASP A 206 -0.36 -11.55 -3.06
C ASP A 206 1.04 -11.72 -2.45
N GLU A 207 1.38 -10.93 -1.43
CA GLU A 207 2.62 -11.11 -0.65
C GLU A 207 2.55 -12.36 0.21
N ALA A 208 1.42 -12.58 0.92
CA ALA A 208 1.23 -13.76 1.74
C ALA A 208 1.28 -15.07 0.93
N ALA A 209 0.87 -15.04 -0.35
CA ALA A 209 0.97 -16.17 -1.26
C ALA A 209 2.42 -16.59 -1.59
N LEU A 210 3.41 -15.76 -1.27
CA LEU A 210 4.84 -16.08 -1.46
C LEU A 210 5.42 -16.94 -0.32
N ALA A 211 4.72 -17.00 0.82
CA ALA A 211 5.15 -17.77 1.97
C ALA A 211 4.92 -19.29 1.79
N SER A 212 5.61 -20.10 2.60
CA SER A 212 5.36 -21.55 2.63
C SER A 212 4.16 -21.92 3.50
N ARG A 213 3.76 -21.03 4.43
CA ARG A 213 2.64 -21.21 5.36
C ARG A 213 1.97 -19.88 5.64
N VAL A 214 0.65 -19.87 5.72
CA VAL A 214 -0.16 -18.69 6.01
C VAL A 214 -0.98 -18.92 7.27
N LEU A 215 -0.86 -18.00 8.22
CA LEU A 215 -1.67 -17.93 9.43
C LEU A 215 -2.68 -16.79 9.25
N VAL A 216 -3.96 -17.10 9.43
CA VAL A 216 -5.02 -16.08 9.43
C VAL A 216 -5.44 -15.81 10.86
N MET A 217 -5.36 -14.56 11.29
CA MET A 217 -5.75 -14.12 12.63
C MET A 217 -7.05 -13.32 12.59
N ASP A 218 -7.93 -13.63 13.55
CA ASP A 218 -9.13 -12.86 13.85
C ASP A 218 -9.34 -12.77 15.37
N LYS A 219 -9.57 -11.55 15.87
CA LYS A 219 -9.90 -11.27 17.29
C LYS A 219 -9.02 -12.00 18.30
N GLY A 220 -7.72 -12.00 18.06
CA GLY A 220 -6.74 -12.60 18.97
C GLY A 220 -6.56 -14.12 18.82
N HIS A 221 -7.19 -14.77 17.86
CA HIS A 221 -7.07 -16.21 17.59
C HIS A 221 -6.48 -16.48 16.21
N ILE A 222 -5.80 -17.64 16.05
CA ILE A 222 -5.46 -18.19 14.74
C ILE A 222 -6.66 -19.01 14.26
N VAL A 223 -7.31 -18.57 13.18
CA VAL A 223 -8.53 -19.20 12.64
C VAL A 223 -8.24 -20.11 11.45
N LEU A 224 -7.17 -19.85 10.68
CA LEU A 224 -6.68 -20.73 9.62
C LEU A 224 -5.17 -20.82 9.71
N ASP A 225 -4.63 -22.00 9.42
CA ASP A 225 -3.20 -22.32 9.42
C ASP A 225 -2.94 -23.40 8.38
N GLY A 226 -2.11 -23.11 7.39
CA GLY A 226 -1.76 -24.04 6.34
C GLY A 226 -1.00 -23.43 5.18
N PRO A 227 -0.66 -24.22 4.16
CA PRO A 227 -0.03 -23.69 2.94
C PRO A 227 -0.96 -22.72 2.21
N PRO A 228 -0.41 -21.74 1.46
CA PRO A 228 -1.21 -20.73 0.73
C PRO A 228 -2.32 -21.34 -0.14
N GLN A 229 -2.03 -22.47 -0.80
CA GLN A 229 -2.98 -23.21 -1.63
C GLN A 229 -4.23 -23.66 -0.87
N GLU A 230 -4.07 -24.07 0.38
CA GLU A 230 -5.18 -24.50 1.22
C GLU A 230 -5.96 -23.31 1.78
N VAL A 231 -5.26 -22.34 2.34
CA VAL A 231 -5.86 -21.14 2.95
C VAL A 231 -6.65 -20.35 1.92
N PHE A 232 -6.05 -20.03 0.77
CA PHE A 232 -6.71 -19.24 -0.29
C PHE A 232 -7.72 -20.04 -1.11
N SER A 233 -7.83 -21.36 -0.91
CA SER A 233 -8.93 -22.15 -1.49
C SER A 233 -10.28 -21.93 -0.80
N LYS A 234 -10.32 -21.16 0.30
CA LYS A 234 -11.50 -20.86 1.14
C LYS A 234 -11.95 -19.39 1.01
N PRO A 235 -12.24 -18.87 -0.19
CA PRO A 235 -12.51 -17.44 -0.39
C PRO A 235 -13.74 -16.94 0.39
N ALA A 236 -14.77 -17.79 0.57
CA ALA A 236 -15.96 -17.42 1.33
C ALA A 236 -15.67 -17.24 2.83
N GLU A 237 -14.78 -18.03 3.38
CA GLU A 237 -14.35 -17.92 4.78
C GLU A 237 -13.48 -16.67 4.98
N LEU A 238 -12.52 -16.43 4.11
CA LEU A 238 -11.67 -15.23 4.14
C LEU A 238 -12.47 -13.93 4.00
N ARG A 239 -13.47 -13.89 3.11
CA ARG A 239 -14.37 -12.73 3.00
C ARG A 239 -15.18 -12.46 4.26
N ARG A 240 -15.60 -13.49 5.01
CA ARG A 240 -16.26 -13.31 6.32
C ARG A 240 -15.33 -12.71 7.36
N LEU A 241 -14.03 -12.91 7.21
CA LEU A 241 -12.96 -12.32 8.03
C LEU A 241 -12.49 -10.96 7.49
N HIS A 242 -13.22 -10.39 6.52
CA HIS A 242 -12.87 -9.14 5.82
C HIS A 242 -11.50 -9.19 5.13
N LEU A 243 -11.11 -10.37 4.66
CA LEU A 243 -9.89 -10.57 3.89
C LEU A 243 -10.22 -10.90 2.44
N ASN A 244 -9.45 -10.34 1.51
CA ASN A 244 -9.50 -10.70 0.11
C ASN A 244 -8.68 -11.99 -0.14
N VAL A 245 -8.72 -12.49 -1.38
CA VAL A 245 -7.79 -13.51 -1.86
C VAL A 245 -6.93 -12.90 -2.97
N PRO A 246 -5.76 -13.48 -3.28
CA PRO A 246 -4.93 -13.03 -4.42
C PRO A 246 -5.76 -12.89 -5.71
N GLN A 247 -5.45 -11.89 -6.54
CA GLN A 247 -6.21 -11.66 -7.79
C GLN A 247 -6.17 -12.89 -8.73
N ALA A 248 -5.05 -13.63 -8.74
CA ALA A 248 -4.95 -14.88 -9.50
C ALA A 248 -5.95 -15.93 -9.02
N VAL A 249 -6.20 -16.02 -7.70
CA VAL A 249 -7.21 -16.92 -7.12
C VAL A 249 -8.61 -16.48 -7.52
N GLN A 250 -8.91 -15.17 -7.46
CA GLN A 250 -10.22 -14.62 -7.85
C GLN A 250 -10.52 -14.94 -9.31
N LEU A 251 -9.57 -14.70 -10.21
CA LEU A 251 -9.72 -14.99 -11.63
C LEU A 251 -9.88 -16.49 -11.90
N ALA A 252 -9.10 -17.33 -11.21
CA ALA A 252 -9.22 -18.79 -11.30
C ALA A 252 -10.62 -19.27 -10.86
N GLU A 253 -11.18 -18.67 -9.79
CA GLU A 253 -12.51 -19.01 -9.30
C GLU A 253 -13.60 -18.61 -10.29
N LEU A 254 -13.54 -17.39 -10.85
CA LEU A 254 -14.50 -16.94 -11.86
C LEU A 254 -14.46 -17.81 -13.12
N LEU A 255 -13.25 -18.22 -13.57
CA LEU A 255 -13.11 -19.12 -14.72
C LEU A 255 -13.68 -20.52 -14.43
N ARG A 256 -13.55 -21.04 -13.19
CA ARG A 256 -14.18 -22.30 -12.77
C ARG A 256 -15.69 -22.22 -12.75
N GLN A 257 -16.27 -21.11 -12.30
CA GLN A 257 -17.73 -20.87 -12.32
C GLN A 257 -18.29 -20.88 -13.74
N GLU A 258 -17.49 -20.46 -14.74
CA GLU A 258 -17.85 -20.55 -16.16
C GLU A 258 -17.61 -21.96 -16.76
N GLY A 259 -17.28 -22.95 -15.95
CA GLY A 259 -17.12 -24.35 -16.36
C GLY A 259 -15.74 -24.71 -16.89
N LEU A 260 -14.73 -23.84 -16.81
CA LEU A 260 -13.37 -24.18 -17.21
C LEU A 260 -12.73 -25.09 -16.14
N PRO A 261 -12.03 -26.18 -16.56
CA PRO A 261 -11.39 -27.12 -15.64
C PRO A 261 -10.05 -26.54 -15.10
N ILE A 262 -10.11 -25.40 -14.44
CA ILE A 262 -8.97 -24.77 -13.78
C ILE A 262 -8.70 -25.51 -12.46
N PRO A 263 -7.47 -26.01 -12.20
CA PRO A 263 -7.11 -26.70 -10.96
C PRO A 263 -7.40 -25.84 -9.71
N ARG A 264 -7.70 -26.50 -8.61
CA ARG A 264 -7.71 -25.84 -7.28
C ARG A 264 -6.29 -25.65 -6.80
N GLY A 265 -6.07 -24.69 -5.90
CA GLY A 265 -4.75 -24.42 -5.30
C GLY A 265 -3.84 -23.52 -6.14
N ILE A 266 -4.34 -22.90 -7.20
CA ILE A 266 -3.64 -21.81 -7.90
C ILE A 266 -3.62 -20.59 -6.98
N VAL A 267 -2.43 -20.03 -6.72
CA VAL A 267 -2.26 -18.83 -5.88
C VAL A 267 -1.44 -17.74 -6.58
N THR A 268 -0.67 -18.09 -7.60
CA THR A 268 0.19 -17.14 -8.31
C THR A 268 -0.26 -16.88 -9.75
N PRO A 269 0.06 -15.69 -10.32
CA PRO A 269 -0.23 -15.38 -11.73
C PRO A 269 0.40 -16.39 -12.71
N GLY A 270 1.63 -16.86 -12.40
CA GLY A 270 2.33 -17.83 -13.22
C GLY A 270 1.60 -19.19 -13.30
N GLU A 271 1.17 -19.73 -12.15
CA GLU A 271 0.39 -20.96 -12.08
C GLU A 271 -0.92 -20.83 -12.87
N LEU A 272 -1.59 -19.67 -12.79
CA LEU A 272 -2.82 -19.42 -13.51
C LEU A 272 -2.59 -19.40 -15.04
N VAL A 273 -1.52 -18.75 -15.50
CA VAL A 273 -1.13 -18.74 -16.92
C VAL A 273 -0.91 -20.16 -17.43
N GLU A 274 -0.17 -20.99 -16.71
CA GLU A 274 0.07 -22.40 -17.08
C GLU A 274 -1.23 -23.20 -17.13
N ALA A 275 -2.11 -23.01 -16.13
CA ALA A 275 -3.39 -23.69 -16.09
C ALA A 275 -4.28 -23.33 -17.29
N ILE A 276 -4.42 -22.04 -17.62
CA ILE A 276 -5.19 -21.58 -18.78
C ILE A 276 -4.55 -22.09 -20.08
N TRP A 277 -3.22 -21.98 -20.21
CA TRP A 277 -2.52 -22.42 -21.41
C TRP A 277 -2.68 -23.91 -21.67
N SER A 278 -2.71 -24.74 -20.63
CA SER A 278 -2.93 -26.18 -20.75
C SER A 278 -4.29 -26.55 -21.34
N LEU A 279 -5.27 -25.63 -21.32
CA LEU A 279 -6.59 -25.82 -21.92
C LEU A 279 -6.63 -25.52 -23.41
N VAL A 280 -5.75 -24.63 -23.92
CA VAL A 280 -5.72 -24.20 -25.32
C VAL A 280 -5.70 -25.37 -26.30
N PRO A 281 -4.88 -26.45 -26.14
CA PRO A 281 -4.91 -27.59 -27.06
C PRO A 281 -6.24 -28.36 -27.11
N ARG A 282 -7.05 -28.27 -26.04
CA ARG A 282 -8.38 -28.90 -26.00
C ARG A 282 -9.41 -28.14 -26.84
N PHE A 283 -9.30 -26.81 -26.86
CA PHE A 283 -10.12 -25.93 -27.66
C PHE A 283 -9.66 -25.93 -29.13
N ALA A 284 -8.36 -26.04 -29.41
CA ALA A 284 -7.76 -26.08 -30.74
C ALA A 284 -8.11 -27.36 -31.54
N LYS A 285 -8.49 -28.46 -30.88
CA LYS A 285 -8.91 -29.71 -31.57
C LYS A 285 -10.34 -29.68 -32.07
N ALA A 286 -11.12 -28.64 -31.74
CA ALA A 286 -12.56 -28.57 -32.07
C ALA A 286 -12.90 -27.76 -33.31
N GLY A 287 -11.97 -27.12 -34.04
CA GLY A 287 -12.34 -26.33 -35.22
C GLY A 287 -11.17 -25.82 -36.09
N ASN A 288 -11.47 -25.49 -37.34
CA ASN A 288 -10.53 -24.99 -38.34
C ASN A 288 -10.04 -23.56 -38.04
N TRP A 289 -8.73 -23.37 -38.09
CA TRP A 289 -8.05 -22.09 -37.88
C TRP A 289 -8.25 -21.14 -39.05
N THR A 290 -8.96 -20.05 -38.85
CA THR A 290 -8.80 -18.82 -39.63
C THR A 290 -8.38 -17.74 -38.68
N LEU A 291 -7.22 -17.14 -38.92
CA LEU A 291 -6.80 -15.87 -38.29
C LEU A 291 -7.79 -14.78 -38.71
N ALA A 292 -8.96 -14.76 -38.08
CA ALA A 292 -9.80 -13.59 -38.11
C ALA A 292 -9.09 -12.54 -37.26
N SER A 293 -8.53 -11.55 -37.93
CA SER A 293 -8.19 -10.27 -37.29
C SER A 293 -9.46 -9.82 -36.56
N LEU A 294 -9.51 -10.05 -35.24
CA LEU A 294 -10.45 -9.36 -34.38
C LEU A 294 -10.12 -7.89 -34.54
N ALA A 295 -10.78 -7.23 -35.49
CA ALA A 295 -10.90 -5.79 -35.50
C ALA A 295 -11.45 -5.44 -34.12
N LEU A 296 -10.55 -4.91 -33.28
CA LEU A 296 -10.90 -4.27 -32.04
C LEU A 296 -11.89 -3.17 -32.43
N GLU A 297 -13.18 -3.42 -32.30
CA GLU A 297 -14.14 -2.35 -32.20
C GLU A 297 -13.75 -1.55 -30.98
N ASN A 298 -12.84 -0.61 -31.24
CA ASN A 298 -12.68 0.55 -30.41
C ASN A 298 -14.05 1.21 -30.37
N SER A 299 -14.84 0.91 -29.35
CA SER A 299 -15.91 1.78 -28.92
C SER A 299 -15.26 3.10 -28.50
N ARG A 300 -14.85 3.88 -29.49
CA ARG A 300 -14.65 5.32 -29.38
C ARG A 300 -16.05 5.90 -29.15
N LYS A 301 -16.58 5.78 -27.94
CA LYS A 301 -17.31 6.90 -27.41
C LYS A 301 -16.25 7.99 -27.28
N ALA A 302 -16.12 8.81 -28.31
CA ALA A 302 -15.59 10.13 -28.17
C ALA A 302 -16.46 10.78 -27.09
N MET A 303 -15.99 10.78 -25.84
CA MET A 303 -16.49 11.69 -24.85
C MET A 303 -16.18 13.07 -25.43
N GLN A 304 -17.22 13.76 -25.87
CA GLN A 304 -17.18 15.20 -26.04
C GLN A 304 -16.94 15.73 -24.64
N GLY A 305 -15.66 15.80 -24.25
CA GLY A 305 -15.23 16.35 -22.97
C GLY A 305 -15.68 17.78 -22.88
N ASN A 306 -16.23 18.14 -21.75
CA ASN A 306 -16.47 19.52 -21.38
C ASN A 306 -15.11 20.24 -21.53
N GLU A 307 -15.01 21.26 -22.39
CA GLU A 307 -13.75 21.97 -22.68
C GLU A 307 -13.19 22.74 -21.47
N GLN A 308 -13.93 22.75 -20.36
CA GLN A 308 -13.58 23.49 -19.16
C GLN A 308 -12.50 22.73 -18.36
N THR A 309 -11.34 23.36 -18.18
CA THR A 309 -10.21 22.81 -17.46
C THR A 309 -10.20 23.34 -16.02
N ALA A 310 -10.14 22.45 -15.03
CA ALA A 310 -10.05 22.82 -13.61
C ALA A 310 -8.63 23.27 -13.24
N ILE A 311 -7.59 22.55 -13.75
CA ILE A 311 -6.18 22.88 -13.48
C ILE A 311 -5.40 22.80 -14.79
N THR A 312 -4.57 23.81 -15.03
CA THR A 312 -3.60 23.85 -16.14
C THR A 312 -2.21 24.15 -15.60
N CYS A 313 -1.24 23.29 -15.93
CA CYS A 313 0.18 23.49 -15.66
C CYS A 313 0.91 23.71 -16.98
N GLU A 314 1.71 24.78 -17.07
CA GLU A 314 2.55 25.08 -18.25
C GLU A 314 4.00 25.27 -17.81
N ASP A 315 4.87 24.36 -18.26
CA ASP A 315 6.31 24.34 -18.04
C ASP A 315 6.70 24.54 -16.56
N VAL A 316 6.01 23.82 -15.65
CA VAL A 316 6.15 24.02 -14.21
C VAL A 316 7.44 23.40 -13.71
N HIS A 317 8.27 24.22 -13.04
CA HIS A 317 9.52 23.83 -12.39
C HIS A 317 9.44 24.10 -10.89
N TYR A 318 10.06 23.23 -10.11
CA TYR A 318 10.23 23.46 -8.68
C TYR A 318 11.52 22.86 -8.15
N ILE A 319 12.25 23.68 -7.37
CA ILE A 319 13.55 23.35 -6.81
C ILE A 319 13.49 23.60 -5.30
N TYR A 320 13.66 22.53 -4.51
CA TYR A 320 13.82 22.64 -3.06
C TYR A 320 15.20 23.18 -2.70
N LEU A 321 15.29 23.97 -1.65
CA LEU A 321 16.55 24.48 -1.05
C LEU A 321 17.50 25.11 -2.10
N ARG A 322 16.94 25.86 -3.05
CA ARG A 322 17.67 26.45 -4.16
C ARG A 322 18.88 27.25 -3.67
N GLY A 323 20.05 27.03 -4.29
CA GLY A 323 21.29 27.70 -3.97
C GLY A 323 22.02 27.15 -2.74
N THR A 324 21.58 26.01 -2.20
CA THR A 324 22.29 25.30 -1.11
C THR A 324 22.91 24.01 -1.63
N PRO A 325 23.86 23.38 -0.89
CA PRO A 325 24.39 22.07 -1.25
C PRO A 325 23.34 20.95 -1.30
N MET A 326 22.16 21.17 -0.70
CA MET A 326 21.04 20.22 -0.67
C MET A 326 19.97 20.54 -1.72
N GLU A 327 20.32 21.31 -2.75
CA GLU A 327 19.40 21.65 -3.83
C GLU A 327 18.87 20.40 -4.53
N THR A 328 17.54 20.28 -4.60
CA THR A 328 16.88 19.14 -5.24
C THR A 328 15.81 19.61 -6.22
N VAL A 329 15.95 19.21 -7.49
CA VAL A 329 14.98 19.54 -8.55
C VAL A 329 13.84 18.54 -8.50
N ALA A 330 12.66 18.95 -8.03
CA ALA A 330 11.49 18.09 -7.87
C ALA A 330 10.59 18.10 -9.12
N LEU A 331 10.42 19.24 -9.79
CA LEU A 331 9.64 19.36 -11.04
C LEU A 331 10.51 19.97 -12.15
N ARG A 332 10.38 19.43 -13.38
CA ARG A 332 11.27 19.71 -14.52
C ARG A 332 10.47 20.01 -15.79
N GLY A 333 9.65 21.07 -15.78
CA GLY A 333 8.82 21.44 -16.93
C GLY A 333 7.58 20.56 -17.05
N VAL A 334 6.78 20.50 -15.99
CA VAL A 334 5.51 19.76 -15.99
C VAL A 334 4.47 20.51 -16.80
N ASN A 335 3.94 19.83 -17.84
CA ASN A 335 2.78 20.26 -18.59
C ASN A 335 1.65 19.25 -18.32
N LEU A 336 0.52 19.73 -17.77
CA LEU A 336 -0.61 18.86 -17.39
C LEU A 336 -1.91 19.66 -17.47
N ARG A 337 -2.97 19.02 -17.98
CA ARG A 337 -4.33 19.59 -17.98
C ARG A 337 -5.30 18.63 -17.31
N ILE A 338 -6.01 19.11 -16.31
CA ILE A 338 -7.01 18.36 -15.55
C ILE A 338 -8.39 18.92 -15.91
N PRO A 339 -9.25 18.14 -16.58
CA PRO A 339 -10.60 18.57 -16.94
C PRO A 339 -11.48 18.76 -15.68
N ALA A 340 -12.43 19.71 -15.77
CA ALA A 340 -13.38 19.93 -14.69
C ALA A 340 -14.43 18.82 -14.63
N GLY A 341 -14.80 18.39 -13.41
CA GLY A 341 -15.82 17.35 -13.18
C GLY A 341 -15.34 15.92 -13.44
N GLU A 342 -14.08 15.72 -13.87
CA GLU A 342 -13.50 14.38 -14.05
C GLU A 342 -12.65 13.96 -12.85
N ALA A 343 -12.45 12.65 -12.72
CA ALA A 343 -11.51 12.09 -11.75
C ALA A 343 -10.17 11.79 -12.44
N THR A 344 -9.10 12.48 -12.00
CA THR A 344 -7.74 12.31 -12.53
C THR A 344 -6.83 11.64 -11.51
N GLY A 345 -6.20 10.52 -11.89
CA GLY A 345 -5.16 9.85 -11.12
C GLY A 345 -3.78 10.43 -11.40
N ILE A 346 -2.97 10.60 -10.39
CA ILE A 346 -1.54 10.92 -10.51
C ILE A 346 -0.75 9.76 -9.91
N ILE A 347 0.05 9.07 -10.74
CA ILE A 347 0.86 7.93 -10.31
C ILE A 347 2.33 8.16 -10.72
N GLY A 348 3.25 7.50 -10.02
CA GLY A 348 4.67 7.54 -10.32
C GLY A 348 5.50 6.98 -9.17
N PRO A 349 6.77 6.62 -9.38
CA PRO A 349 7.67 6.18 -8.33
C PRO A 349 7.81 7.20 -7.20
N THR A 350 8.31 6.78 -6.05
CA THR A 350 8.69 7.69 -4.95
C THR A 350 9.73 8.68 -5.46
N GLY A 351 9.62 9.95 -5.06
CA GLY A 351 10.50 11.02 -5.53
C GLY A 351 10.23 11.53 -6.97
N SER A 352 9.17 11.05 -7.65
CA SER A 352 8.83 11.55 -9.00
C SER A 352 8.22 12.95 -9.03
N GLY A 353 7.90 13.55 -7.87
CA GLY A 353 7.37 14.91 -7.75
C GLY A 353 5.84 15.00 -7.57
N LYS A 354 5.13 13.89 -7.30
CA LYS A 354 3.66 13.87 -7.14
C LYS A 354 3.17 14.81 -6.05
N SER A 355 3.60 14.60 -4.80
CA SER A 355 3.18 15.44 -3.66
C SER A 355 3.62 16.88 -3.82
N THR A 356 4.79 17.12 -4.43
CA THR A 356 5.24 18.47 -4.80
C THR A 356 4.27 19.12 -5.78
N LEU A 357 3.83 18.40 -6.83
CA LEU A 357 2.92 18.94 -7.84
C LEU A 357 1.57 19.31 -7.23
N ILE A 358 0.96 18.41 -6.44
CA ILE A 358 -0.37 18.67 -5.86
C ILE A 358 -0.38 19.79 -4.82
N GLN A 359 0.72 19.99 -4.08
CA GLN A 359 0.87 21.11 -3.14
C GLN A 359 0.93 22.48 -3.81
N HIS A 360 1.21 22.55 -5.12
CA HIS A 360 1.05 23.79 -5.88
C HIS A 360 -0.42 24.13 -6.12
N PHE A 361 -1.29 23.13 -6.30
CA PHE A 361 -2.69 23.36 -6.68
C PHE A 361 -3.50 24.15 -5.65
N ASN A 362 -3.15 24.06 -4.36
CA ASN A 362 -3.76 24.86 -3.29
C ASN A 362 -2.86 26.00 -2.77
N GLY A 363 -1.75 26.29 -3.51
CA GLY A 363 -0.83 27.39 -3.19
C GLY A 363 0.00 27.18 -1.91
N LEU A 364 0.25 25.95 -1.48
CA LEU A 364 1.21 25.62 -0.41
C LEU A 364 2.63 25.83 -0.91
N LEU A 365 2.91 25.44 -2.17
CA LEU A 365 4.16 25.69 -2.84
C LEU A 365 3.96 26.71 -3.96
N ARG A 366 5.05 27.44 -4.30
CA ARG A 366 5.09 28.40 -5.41
C ARG A 366 6.05 27.87 -6.46
N PRO A 367 5.67 27.79 -7.75
CA PRO A 367 6.55 27.31 -8.78
C PRO A 367 7.80 28.18 -8.88
N THR A 368 8.97 27.55 -9.10
CA THR A 368 10.23 28.26 -9.34
C THR A 368 10.26 28.89 -10.73
N ALA A 369 9.60 28.25 -11.70
CA ALA A 369 9.36 28.76 -13.05
C ALA A 369 8.12 28.06 -13.64
N GLY A 370 7.59 28.59 -14.75
CA GLY A 370 6.34 28.14 -15.35
C GLY A 370 5.10 28.76 -14.69
N ARG A 371 3.92 28.30 -15.09
CA ARG A 371 2.63 28.86 -14.66
C ARG A 371 1.64 27.75 -14.32
N ILE A 372 0.78 28.02 -13.35
CA ILE A 372 -0.31 27.13 -12.96
C ILE A 372 -1.59 27.96 -12.86
N TRP A 373 -2.66 27.46 -13.45
CA TRP A 373 -4.00 28.05 -13.30
C TRP A 373 -4.90 27.02 -12.62
N VAL A 374 -5.69 27.48 -11.67
CA VAL A 374 -6.78 26.74 -11.04
C VAL A 374 -8.06 27.52 -11.33
N ASP A 375 -8.94 26.98 -12.14
CA ASP A 375 -10.02 27.74 -12.80
C ASP A 375 -9.43 29.00 -13.49
N SER A 376 -9.83 30.19 -12.98
CA SER A 376 -9.35 31.50 -13.45
C SER A 376 -8.20 32.08 -12.62
N ILE A 377 -7.75 31.38 -11.57
CA ILE A 377 -6.72 31.88 -10.64
C ILE A 377 -5.34 31.43 -11.10
N GLU A 378 -4.49 32.41 -11.46
CA GLU A 378 -3.07 32.16 -11.79
C GLU A 378 -2.22 32.12 -10.51
N LEU A 379 -1.31 31.14 -10.42
CA LEU A 379 -0.36 30.97 -9.32
C LEU A 379 1.06 31.43 -9.71
N PRO A 380 1.79 32.06 -8.77
CA PRO A 380 1.51 32.17 -7.33
C PRO A 380 0.49 33.26 -6.97
N ALA A 381 -0.50 32.91 -6.16
CA ALA A 381 -1.47 33.83 -5.59
C ALA A 381 -1.07 34.30 -4.18
N SER A 382 -1.66 35.42 -3.70
CA SER A 382 -1.40 35.97 -2.37
C SER A 382 -2.64 36.66 -1.78
N GLY A 383 -2.65 36.89 -0.48
CA GLY A 383 -3.71 37.63 0.22
C GLY A 383 -5.10 37.00 0.05
N ALA A 384 -6.06 37.79 -0.40
CA ALA A 384 -7.46 37.36 -0.59
C ALA A 384 -7.59 36.28 -1.68
N VAL A 385 -6.83 36.39 -2.77
CA VAL A 385 -6.87 35.42 -3.88
C VAL A 385 -6.36 34.05 -3.44
N LEU A 386 -5.32 33.97 -2.61
CA LEU A 386 -4.86 32.71 -2.04
C LEU A 386 -5.91 32.09 -1.09
N ARG A 387 -6.66 32.92 -0.38
CA ARG A 387 -7.74 32.47 0.51
C ARG A 387 -8.89 31.90 -0.33
N GLU A 388 -9.28 32.56 -1.41
CA GLU A 388 -10.25 32.05 -2.37
C GLU A 388 -9.81 30.73 -3.02
N LEU A 389 -8.54 30.62 -3.43
CA LEU A 389 -7.97 29.39 -3.97
C LEU A 389 -8.12 28.22 -2.99
N ARG A 390 -7.78 28.42 -1.71
CA ARG A 390 -7.86 27.38 -0.67
C ARG A 390 -9.29 26.98 -0.31
N GLN A 391 -10.29 27.80 -0.60
CA GLN A 391 -11.70 27.43 -0.51
C GLN A 391 -12.12 26.56 -1.71
N LYS A 392 -11.57 26.81 -2.89
CA LYS A 392 -11.86 26.06 -4.11
C LYS A 392 -11.14 24.73 -4.19
N VAL A 393 -9.91 24.64 -3.66
CA VAL A 393 -9.06 23.43 -3.70
C VAL A 393 -8.87 22.87 -2.30
N GLY A 394 -9.56 21.80 -2.01
CA GLY A 394 -9.35 21.01 -0.81
C GLY A 394 -8.22 20.00 -1.00
N LEU A 395 -7.28 19.92 -0.07
CA LEU A 395 -6.18 18.95 -0.07
C LEU A 395 -6.23 18.10 1.18
N VAL A 396 -6.28 16.78 1.00
CA VAL A 396 -6.14 15.78 2.07
C VAL A 396 -4.75 15.17 1.97
N PHE A 397 -3.96 15.28 3.05
CA PHE A 397 -2.60 14.75 3.12
C PHE A 397 -2.58 13.24 3.37
N GLN A 398 -1.44 12.62 3.10
CA GLN A 398 -1.20 11.19 3.24
C GLN A 398 -1.42 10.69 4.67
N TYR A 399 -1.06 11.49 5.68
CA TYR A 399 -1.17 11.15 7.11
C TYR A 399 -2.24 12.04 7.76
N PRO A 400 -3.45 11.51 8.00
CA PRO A 400 -4.58 12.29 8.52
C PRO A 400 -4.33 12.84 9.91
N GLU A 401 -3.53 12.17 10.74
CA GLU A 401 -3.13 12.61 12.07
C GLU A 401 -2.39 13.96 12.06
N HIS A 402 -1.77 14.31 10.95
CA HIS A 402 -1.12 15.62 10.78
C HIS A 402 -2.10 16.76 10.46
N GLN A 403 -3.36 16.43 10.14
CA GLN A 403 -4.41 17.40 9.83
C GLN A 403 -5.37 17.63 11.00
N LEU A 404 -5.50 16.65 11.91
CA LEU A 404 -6.44 16.68 13.03
C LEU A 404 -5.76 17.31 14.24
N PHE A 405 -6.42 18.29 14.89
CA PHE A 405 -5.83 19.03 16.00
C PHE A 405 -6.84 19.53 17.03
N GLU A 406 -8.15 19.44 16.75
CA GLU A 406 -9.19 19.89 17.67
C GLU A 406 -9.55 18.83 18.72
N GLU A 407 -10.25 19.22 19.78
CA GLU A 407 -10.66 18.32 20.86
C GLU A 407 -11.75 17.33 20.44
N THR A 408 -12.62 17.75 19.51
CA THR A 408 -13.73 16.92 19.03
C THR A 408 -13.74 16.81 17.50
N VAL A 409 -14.26 15.68 17.00
CA VAL A 409 -14.49 15.48 15.57
C VAL A 409 -15.36 16.59 14.97
N TYR A 410 -16.39 17.04 15.70
CA TYR A 410 -17.25 18.12 15.24
C TYR A 410 -16.46 19.42 15.03
N ASP A 411 -15.63 19.81 16.00
CA ASP A 411 -14.86 21.05 15.92
C ASP A 411 -13.80 21.00 14.83
N ASP A 412 -13.15 19.84 14.65
CA ASP A 412 -12.17 19.61 13.59
C ASP A 412 -12.81 19.79 12.21
N VAL A 413 -13.97 19.17 11.96
CA VAL A 413 -14.72 19.31 10.69
C VAL A 413 -15.30 20.72 10.53
N ALA A 414 -15.69 21.39 11.62
CA ALA A 414 -16.21 22.75 11.61
C ALA A 414 -15.15 23.83 11.38
N PHE A 415 -13.88 23.53 11.59
CA PHE A 415 -12.78 24.50 11.54
C PHE A 415 -12.71 25.24 10.18
N GLY A 416 -12.76 24.49 9.07
CA GLY A 416 -12.75 25.07 7.72
C GLY A 416 -13.93 26.03 7.49
N PRO A 417 -15.18 25.58 7.63
CA PRO A 417 -16.38 26.40 7.48
C PRO A 417 -16.42 27.64 8.38
N ARG A 418 -15.97 27.53 9.64
CA ARG A 418 -15.87 28.70 10.55
C ARG A 418 -14.84 29.73 10.04
N ASN A 419 -13.69 29.28 9.56
CA ASN A 419 -12.68 30.17 8.97
C ASN A 419 -13.12 30.83 7.65
N MET A 420 -14.10 30.25 6.98
CA MET A 420 -14.78 30.89 5.83
C MET A 420 -15.74 32.00 6.27
N GLY A 421 -16.04 32.15 7.56
CA GLY A 421 -16.97 33.15 8.12
C GLY A 421 -18.43 32.75 7.99
N LEU A 422 -18.76 31.48 7.88
CA LEU A 422 -20.12 30.98 7.80
C LEU A 422 -20.81 31.04 9.18
N GLY A 423 -22.13 31.27 9.20
CA GLY A 423 -22.90 31.22 10.42
C GLY A 423 -23.01 29.80 10.98
N GLU A 424 -23.18 29.67 12.32
CA GLU A 424 -23.15 28.35 13.01
C GLU A 424 -24.25 27.38 12.53
N GLU A 425 -25.40 27.85 12.05
CA GLU A 425 -26.41 26.96 11.44
C GLU A 425 -25.89 26.30 10.16
N GLU A 426 -25.24 27.08 9.30
CA GLU A 426 -24.64 26.59 8.06
C GLU A 426 -23.44 25.71 8.34
N VAL A 427 -22.59 26.07 9.31
CA VAL A 427 -21.49 25.23 9.79
C VAL A 427 -22.01 23.86 10.25
N SER A 428 -23.03 23.85 11.12
CA SER A 428 -23.62 22.60 11.64
C SER A 428 -24.22 21.74 10.53
N ARG A 429 -24.88 22.38 9.54
CA ARG A 429 -25.39 21.66 8.37
C ARG A 429 -24.30 21.01 7.56
N ARG A 430 -23.25 21.76 7.24
CA ARG A 430 -22.10 21.27 6.44
C ARG A 430 -21.32 20.17 7.16
N VAL A 431 -21.08 20.32 8.46
CA VAL A 431 -20.41 19.30 9.29
C VAL A 431 -21.19 17.99 9.25
N ARG A 432 -22.52 18.05 9.46
CA ARG A 432 -23.36 16.85 9.42
C ARG A 432 -23.30 16.18 8.05
N GLN A 433 -23.49 16.94 6.99
CA GLN A 433 -23.44 16.42 5.62
C GLN A 433 -22.08 15.80 5.28
N ALA A 434 -20.99 16.45 5.67
CA ALA A 434 -19.64 15.96 5.40
C ALA A 434 -19.35 14.65 6.15
N LEU A 435 -19.75 14.53 7.43
CA LEU A 435 -19.61 13.30 8.19
C LEU A 435 -20.44 12.16 7.60
N GLU A 436 -21.70 12.43 7.22
CA GLU A 436 -22.57 11.45 6.57
C GLU A 436 -21.99 10.96 5.23
N LEU A 437 -21.38 11.86 4.43
CA LEU A 437 -20.75 11.54 3.15
C LEU A 437 -19.58 10.56 3.28
N VAL A 438 -18.85 10.61 4.39
CA VAL A 438 -17.74 9.68 4.67
C VAL A 438 -18.17 8.50 5.56
N GLY A 439 -19.48 8.29 5.76
CA GLY A 439 -20.04 7.16 6.51
C GLY A 439 -19.80 7.22 8.02
N LEU A 440 -19.65 8.42 8.59
CA LEU A 440 -19.57 8.65 10.03
C LEU A 440 -20.86 9.25 10.56
N ASP A 441 -21.51 8.57 11.52
CA ASP A 441 -22.71 9.08 12.17
C ASP A 441 -22.37 10.32 13.02
N PRO A 442 -22.93 11.52 12.72
CA PRO A 442 -22.59 12.75 13.43
C PRO A 442 -22.93 12.70 14.92
N GLY A 443 -24.00 11.98 15.30
CA GLY A 443 -24.45 11.85 16.69
C GLY A 443 -23.48 10.99 17.52
N ARG A 444 -22.93 9.94 16.92
CA ARG A 444 -22.01 9.00 17.54
C ARG A 444 -20.58 9.53 17.60
N PHE A 445 -20.10 10.13 16.52
CA PHE A 445 -18.70 10.51 16.36
C PHE A 445 -18.42 11.96 16.73
N GLY A 446 -19.38 12.88 16.55
CA GLY A 446 -19.15 14.32 16.67
C GLY A 446 -18.51 14.79 17.98
N LYS A 447 -18.85 14.16 19.11
CA LYS A 447 -18.32 14.51 20.45
C LYS A 447 -17.05 13.73 20.84
N ARG A 448 -16.59 12.78 20.03
CA ARG A 448 -15.38 12.00 20.32
C ARG A 448 -14.14 12.81 19.98
N SER A 449 -13.06 12.52 20.70
CA SER A 449 -11.74 13.02 20.30
C SER A 449 -11.31 12.35 18.99
N PRO A 450 -10.80 13.08 17.99
CA PRO A 450 -10.24 12.51 16.77
C PRO A 450 -9.15 11.47 17.08
N PHE A 451 -8.32 11.69 18.09
CA PHE A 451 -7.20 10.84 18.49
C PHE A 451 -7.63 9.53 19.19
N SER A 452 -8.92 9.39 19.52
CA SER A 452 -9.49 8.14 20.04
C SER A 452 -10.03 7.22 18.93
N LEU A 453 -9.92 7.64 17.68
CA LEU A 453 -10.45 6.92 16.52
C LEU A 453 -9.42 5.94 15.96
N SER A 454 -9.89 4.95 15.20
CA SER A 454 -9.01 4.14 14.35
C SER A 454 -8.43 4.99 13.21
N GLU A 455 -7.32 4.57 12.64
CA GLU A 455 -6.64 5.26 11.52
C GLU A 455 -7.59 5.50 10.34
N GLY A 456 -8.42 4.50 9.97
CA GLY A 456 -9.43 4.64 8.92
C GLY A 456 -10.55 5.63 9.28
N GLU A 457 -10.95 5.71 10.57
CA GLU A 457 -11.92 6.70 11.04
C GLU A 457 -11.30 8.10 11.06
N MET A 458 -10.05 8.26 11.54
CA MET A 458 -9.32 9.54 11.50
C MET A 458 -9.22 10.07 10.07
N ARG A 459 -8.90 9.21 9.11
CA ARG A 459 -8.81 9.57 7.68
C ARG A 459 -10.14 10.04 7.12
N ARG A 460 -11.24 9.38 7.48
CA ARG A 460 -12.59 9.82 7.10
C ARG A 460 -12.94 11.18 7.72
N VAL A 461 -12.54 11.44 8.95
CA VAL A 461 -12.71 12.77 9.58
C VAL A 461 -11.91 13.84 8.84
N ALA A 462 -10.66 13.58 8.47
CA ALA A 462 -9.85 14.52 7.70
C ALA A 462 -10.46 14.83 6.32
N ILE A 463 -10.97 13.80 5.62
CA ILE A 463 -11.69 13.98 4.35
C ILE A 463 -12.97 14.81 4.59
N ALA A 464 -13.73 14.54 5.67
CA ALA A 464 -14.94 15.30 6.02
C ALA A 464 -14.64 16.77 6.30
N GLY A 465 -13.52 17.08 7.00
CA GLY A 465 -13.07 18.45 7.27
C GLY A 465 -12.83 19.25 5.98
N VAL A 466 -12.25 18.61 4.98
CA VAL A 466 -12.03 19.21 3.67
C VAL A 466 -13.35 19.34 2.89
N LEU A 467 -14.19 18.31 2.89
CA LEU A 467 -15.50 18.32 2.20
C LEU A 467 -16.47 19.35 2.79
N ALA A 468 -16.40 19.62 4.10
CA ALA A 468 -17.24 20.63 4.76
C ALA A 468 -17.01 22.05 4.21
N MET A 469 -15.87 22.32 3.58
CA MET A 469 -15.60 23.58 2.89
C MET A 469 -16.28 23.68 1.52
N ASP A 470 -16.83 22.56 0.99
CA ASP A 470 -17.50 22.48 -0.31
C ASP A 470 -16.56 22.87 -1.48
N PRO A 471 -15.40 22.19 -1.62
CA PRO A 471 -14.41 22.54 -2.64
C PRO A 471 -14.86 22.13 -4.04
N ARG A 472 -14.44 22.89 -5.07
CA ARG A 472 -14.62 22.51 -6.49
C ARG A 472 -13.63 21.46 -6.96
N VAL A 473 -12.43 21.45 -6.36
CA VAL A 473 -11.36 20.49 -6.64
C VAL A 473 -10.99 19.82 -5.33
N LEU A 474 -11.10 18.49 -5.27
CA LEU A 474 -10.67 17.68 -4.14
C LEU A 474 -9.40 16.92 -4.53
N VAL A 475 -8.32 17.17 -3.81
CA VAL A 475 -7.03 16.49 -3.99
C VAL A 475 -6.79 15.55 -2.83
N LEU A 476 -6.52 14.29 -3.12
CA LEU A 476 -6.31 13.23 -2.15
C LEU A 476 -4.91 12.64 -2.35
N ASP A 477 -4.03 12.81 -1.37
CA ASP A 477 -2.67 12.22 -1.41
C ASP A 477 -2.66 10.88 -0.66
N GLU A 478 -2.55 9.78 -1.39
CA GLU A 478 -2.52 8.40 -0.88
C GLU A 478 -3.67 8.09 0.12
N PRO A 479 -4.96 8.25 -0.29
CA PRO A 479 -6.08 8.23 0.64
C PRO A 479 -6.31 6.87 1.33
N THR A 480 -5.70 5.80 0.86
CA THR A 480 -5.88 4.43 1.38
C THR A 480 -4.60 3.81 1.92
N ALA A 481 -3.47 4.55 1.90
CA ALA A 481 -2.19 4.04 2.38
C ALA A 481 -2.27 3.63 3.87
N GLY A 482 -1.70 2.47 4.23
CA GLY A 482 -1.69 1.96 5.61
C GLY A 482 -3.01 1.36 6.10
N LEU A 483 -4.09 1.40 5.31
CA LEU A 483 -5.37 0.82 5.70
C LEU A 483 -5.43 -0.68 5.42
N ASP A 484 -6.17 -1.37 6.27
CA ASP A 484 -6.56 -2.76 6.02
C ASP A 484 -7.53 -2.87 4.82
N PRO A 485 -7.76 -4.06 4.27
CA PRO A 485 -8.62 -4.23 3.11
C PRO A 485 -10.03 -3.65 3.27
N ARG A 486 -10.61 -3.77 4.47
CA ARG A 486 -11.94 -3.24 4.77
C ARG A 486 -11.97 -1.70 4.79
N GLY A 487 -11.04 -1.08 5.50
CA GLY A 487 -10.92 0.39 5.56
C GLY A 487 -10.68 0.99 4.18
N ARG A 488 -9.88 0.29 3.34
CA ARG A 488 -9.65 0.66 1.94
C ARG A 488 -10.95 0.60 1.13
N GLU A 489 -11.70 -0.50 1.19
CA GLU A 489 -12.97 -0.67 0.46
C GLU A 489 -14.00 0.40 0.88
N GLU A 490 -14.12 0.68 2.18
CA GLU A 490 -15.02 1.71 2.71
C GLU A 490 -14.68 3.11 2.14
N ILE A 491 -13.40 3.52 2.16
CA ILE A 491 -12.97 4.80 1.59
C ILE A 491 -13.20 4.85 0.09
N LEU A 492 -12.84 3.80 -0.66
CA LEU A 492 -13.05 3.76 -2.10
C LEU A 492 -14.54 3.89 -2.48
N ALA A 493 -15.44 3.21 -1.75
CA ALA A 493 -16.87 3.33 -1.96
C ALA A 493 -17.38 4.76 -1.74
N HIS A 494 -16.89 5.44 -0.70
CA HIS A 494 -17.25 6.85 -0.45
C HIS A 494 -16.71 7.77 -1.55
N LEU A 495 -15.48 7.56 -2.01
CA LEU A 495 -14.89 8.35 -3.11
C LEU A 495 -15.64 8.12 -4.43
N GLN A 496 -16.09 6.90 -4.72
CA GLN A 496 -16.95 6.61 -5.87
C GLN A 496 -18.29 7.35 -5.78
N THR A 497 -18.87 7.44 -4.59
CA THR A 497 -20.11 8.20 -4.36
C THR A 497 -19.90 9.70 -4.58
N LEU A 498 -18.75 10.25 -4.14
CA LEU A 498 -18.37 11.63 -4.38
C LEU A 498 -18.14 11.93 -5.87
N ARG A 499 -17.46 11.02 -6.58
CA ARG A 499 -17.25 11.11 -8.03
C ARG A 499 -18.57 11.17 -8.80
N ALA A 500 -19.60 10.42 -8.38
CA ALA A 500 -20.92 10.44 -9.02
C ALA A 500 -21.62 11.81 -8.95
N ARG A 501 -21.12 12.75 -8.14
CA ARG A 501 -21.54 14.14 -8.12
C ARG A 501 -20.67 14.92 -9.11
N GLU A 502 -20.97 14.90 -10.38
CA GLU A 502 -20.20 15.51 -11.49
C GLU A 502 -19.77 16.99 -11.30
N GLU A 503 -20.10 17.59 -10.15
CA GLU A 503 -19.79 18.97 -9.77
C GLU A 503 -18.38 19.12 -9.17
N VAL A 504 -17.73 18.03 -8.71
CA VAL A 504 -16.44 18.07 -8.04
C VAL A 504 -15.37 17.40 -8.91
N THR A 505 -14.32 18.13 -9.21
CA THR A 505 -13.12 17.55 -9.84
C THR A 505 -12.31 16.81 -8.78
N VAL A 506 -12.03 15.53 -8.98
CA VAL A 506 -11.29 14.71 -8.02
C VAL A 506 -9.90 14.40 -8.55
N ILE A 507 -8.88 14.66 -7.76
CA ILE A 507 -7.48 14.29 -8.06
C ILE A 507 -7.02 13.31 -7.02
N VAL A 508 -6.63 12.11 -7.45
CA VAL A 508 -6.15 11.04 -6.54
C VAL A 508 -4.70 10.73 -6.86
N VAL A 509 -3.83 10.95 -5.88
CA VAL A 509 -2.47 10.43 -5.93
C VAL A 509 -2.47 9.06 -5.26
N SER A 510 -2.04 8.03 -5.96
CA SER A 510 -1.91 6.68 -5.40
C SER A 510 -0.81 5.89 -6.09
N HIS A 511 -0.20 4.96 -5.35
CA HIS A 511 0.68 3.93 -5.90
C HIS A 511 -0.09 2.70 -6.38
N SER A 512 -1.37 2.56 -6.01
CA SER A 512 -2.23 1.44 -6.35
C SER A 512 -2.91 1.65 -7.69
N ILE A 513 -2.52 0.86 -8.68
CA ILE A 513 -3.19 0.87 -9.99
C ILE A 513 -4.64 0.40 -9.88
N ASP A 514 -4.92 -0.57 -9.00
CA ASP A 514 -6.29 -1.07 -8.79
C ASP A 514 -7.23 0.03 -8.27
N GLU A 515 -6.74 0.88 -7.36
CA GLU A 515 -7.50 2.04 -6.88
C GLU A 515 -7.78 3.04 -7.99
N LEU A 516 -6.73 3.45 -8.70
CA LEU A 516 -6.88 4.41 -9.79
C LEU A 516 -7.77 3.85 -10.92
N SER A 517 -7.67 2.56 -11.21
CA SER A 517 -8.53 1.89 -12.20
C SER A 517 -10.02 1.98 -11.85
N SER A 518 -10.35 1.97 -10.56
CA SER A 518 -11.73 2.03 -10.08
C SER A 518 -12.26 3.43 -9.87
N LEU A 519 -11.37 4.41 -9.61
CA LEU A 519 -11.74 5.77 -9.21
C LEU A 519 -11.58 6.81 -10.32
N THR A 520 -10.71 6.58 -11.32
CA THR A 520 -10.27 7.65 -12.21
C THR A 520 -10.66 7.43 -13.67
N ASP A 521 -10.95 8.51 -14.38
CA ASP A 521 -11.23 8.55 -15.81
C ASP A 521 -9.93 8.69 -16.62
N ARG A 522 -9.00 9.47 -16.07
CA ARG A 522 -7.71 9.78 -16.67
C ARG A 522 -6.59 9.54 -15.68
N VAL A 523 -5.39 9.28 -16.20
CA VAL A 523 -4.18 9.10 -15.39
C VAL A 523 -3.03 9.89 -16.01
N ALA A 524 -2.29 10.62 -15.16
CA ALA A 524 -1.00 11.20 -15.46
C ALA A 524 0.10 10.45 -14.69
N VAL A 525 1.10 9.96 -15.40
CA VAL A 525 2.26 9.27 -14.83
C VAL A 525 3.41 10.25 -14.72
N LEU A 526 3.86 10.51 -13.50
CA LEU A 526 5.05 11.33 -13.24
C LEU A 526 6.30 10.44 -13.11
N HIS A 527 7.37 10.84 -13.77
CA HIS A 527 8.69 10.22 -13.63
C HIS A 527 9.78 11.28 -13.68
N GLN A 528 10.68 11.30 -12.71
CA GLN A 528 11.79 12.25 -12.60
C GLN A 528 11.39 13.73 -12.78
N GLY A 529 10.27 14.12 -12.17
CA GLY A 529 9.75 15.49 -12.20
C GLY A 529 9.08 15.91 -13.52
N ARG A 530 8.73 14.96 -14.41
CA ARG A 530 8.07 15.21 -15.70
C ARG A 530 6.84 14.33 -15.87
N VAL A 531 5.88 14.76 -16.69
CA VAL A 531 4.81 13.88 -17.17
C VAL A 531 5.40 12.92 -18.20
N TYR A 532 5.38 11.63 -17.86
CA TYR A 532 5.92 10.53 -18.69
C TYR A 532 4.86 9.96 -19.63
N LEU A 533 3.64 9.78 -19.11
CA LEU A 533 2.46 9.32 -19.84
C LEU A 533 1.23 10.08 -19.34
N GLU A 534 0.30 10.36 -20.24
CA GLU A 534 -1.01 10.93 -19.91
C GLU A 534 -2.05 10.37 -20.86
N GLY A 535 -3.26 10.11 -20.37
CA GLY A 535 -4.37 9.62 -21.17
C GLY A 535 -5.53 9.12 -20.32
N THR A 536 -6.48 8.43 -20.93
CA THR A 536 -7.50 7.71 -20.17
C THR A 536 -6.85 6.61 -19.31
N THR A 537 -7.47 6.27 -18.20
CA THR A 537 -6.98 5.23 -17.28
C THR A 537 -6.64 3.94 -18.02
N ARG A 538 -7.49 3.56 -18.98
CA ARG A 538 -7.30 2.36 -19.82
C ARG A 538 -6.11 2.49 -20.77
N GLU A 539 -5.96 3.63 -21.45
CA GLU A 539 -4.83 3.86 -22.38
C GLU A 539 -3.49 3.83 -21.67
N VAL A 540 -3.41 4.44 -20.49
CA VAL A 540 -2.16 4.48 -19.70
C VAL A 540 -1.82 3.09 -19.17
N PHE A 541 -2.75 2.39 -18.54
CA PHE A 541 -2.47 1.09 -17.92
C PHE A 541 -2.31 -0.04 -18.92
N SER A 542 -2.77 0.12 -20.17
CA SER A 542 -2.47 -0.83 -21.26
C SER A 542 -0.99 -0.82 -21.68
N GLN A 543 -0.21 0.20 -21.27
CA GLN A 543 1.22 0.34 -21.60
C GLN A 543 2.12 -0.33 -20.55
N GLY A 544 1.80 -1.56 -20.14
CA GLY A 544 2.44 -2.28 -19.03
C GLY A 544 3.96 -2.30 -19.10
N LYS A 545 4.55 -2.56 -20.28
CA LYS A 545 6.03 -2.57 -20.46
C LYS A 545 6.67 -1.20 -20.16
N ARG A 546 6.02 -0.11 -20.55
CA ARG A 546 6.51 1.25 -20.28
C ARG A 546 6.39 1.59 -18.80
N LEU A 547 5.32 1.17 -18.13
CA LEU A 547 5.11 1.36 -16.70
C LEU A 547 6.13 0.54 -15.90
N ALA A 548 6.34 -0.72 -16.27
CA ALA A 548 7.34 -1.59 -15.64
C ALA A 548 8.77 -1.03 -15.77
N ALA A 549 9.11 -0.41 -16.92
CA ALA A 549 10.43 0.20 -17.14
C ALA A 549 10.76 1.36 -16.17
N ILE A 550 9.74 1.96 -15.54
CA ILE A 550 9.90 3.02 -14.54
C ILE A 550 9.53 2.54 -13.11
N GLY A 551 9.48 1.22 -12.89
CA GLY A 551 9.24 0.63 -11.57
C GLY A 551 7.77 0.61 -11.10
N LEU A 552 6.80 0.89 -11.98
CA LEU A 552 5.39 0.77 -11.65
C LEU A 552 4.88 -0.66 -11.93
N ARG A 553 4.09 -1.20 -11.01
CA ARG A 553 3.40 -2.49 -11.21
C ARG A 553 2.23 -2.31 -12.20
N VAL A 554 1.95 -3.34 -12.96
CA VAL A 554 0.70 -3.46 -13.71
C VAL A 554 -0.30 -4.33 -12.91
N PRO A 555 -1.62 -4.20 -13.14
CA PRO A 555 -2.58 -5.11 -12.54
C PRO A 555 -2.19 -6.58 -12.80
N VAL A 556 -2.36 -7.43 -11.79
CA VAL A 556 -2.06 -8.88 -11.92
C VAL A 556 -2.80 -9.50 -13.10
N VAL A 557 -4.05 -9.08 -13.34
CA VAL A 557 -4.84 -9.53 -14.48
C VAL A 557 -4.24 -9.13 -15.83
N ALA A 558 -3.68 -7.93 -15.93
CA ALA A 558 -2.99 -7.47 -17.15
C ALA A 558 -1.71 -8.27 -17.39
N GLU A 559 -0.95 -8.60 -16.32
CA GLU A 559 0.24 -9.48 -16.41
C GLU A 559 -0.13 -10.87 -16.93
N VAL A 560 -1.21 -11.47 -16.41
CA VAL A 560 -1.71 -12.77 -16.86
C VAL A 560 -2.07 -12.73 -18.34
N LEU A 561 -2.82 -11.70 -18.76
CA LEU A 561 -3.24 -11.55 -20.15
C LEU A 561 -2.06 -11.28 -21.09
N GLU A 562 -1.08 -10.48 -20.68
CA GLU A 562 0.12 -10.23 -21.48
C GLU A 562 0.92 -11.53 -21.71
N LYS A 563 1.13 -12.33 -20.67
CA LYS A 563 1.80 -13.64 -20.79
C LYS A 563 1.01 -14.63 -21.67
N LEU A 564 -0.32 -14.62 -21.58
CA LEU A 564 -1.16 -15.44 -22.45
C LEU A 564 -1.08 -14.98 -23.91
N ARG A 565 -1.07 -13.67 -24.16
CA ARG A 565 -0.90 -13.10 -25.50
C ARG A 565 0.46 -13.40 -26.11
N GLU A 566 1.54 -13.31 -25.31
CA GLU A 566 2.90 -13.67 -25.75
C GLU A 566 3.00 -15.14 -26.17
N ARG A 567 2.18 -16.02 -25.58
CA ARG A 567 2.06 -17.42 -25.96
C ARG A 567 1.15 -17.66 -27.16
N GLY A 568 0.45 -16.63 -27.65
CA GLY A 568 -0.39 -16.68 -28.84
C GLY A 568 -1.90 -16.76 -28.59
N LEU A 569 -2.38 -16.63 -27.33
CA LEU A 569 -3.80 -16.51 -27.08
C LEU A 569 -4.31 -15.13 -27.52
N PRO A 570 -5.36 -15.01 -28.37
CA PRO A 570 -5.87 -13.72 -28.84
C PRO A 570 -6.69 -13.03 -27.75
N VAL A 571 -5.99 -12.38 -26.81
CA VAL A 571 -6.59 -11.64 -25.69
C VAL A 571 -6.19 -10.17 -25.72
N ARG A 572 -7.10 -9.33 -25.25
CA ARG A 572 -6.82 -7.90 -24.99
C ARG A 572 -5.99 -7.79 -23.71
N THR A 573 -5.12 -6.78 -23.65
CA THR A 573 -4.28 -6.49 -22.46
C THR A 573 -4.60 -5.16 -21.80
N ASP A 574 -5.54 -4.39 -22.36
CA ASP A 574 -6.07 -3.13 -21.81
C ASP A 574 -7.20 -3.37 -20.78
N VAL A 575 -7.08 -4.46 -20.04
CA VAL A 575 -8.05 -4.96 -19.07
C VAL A 575 -7.63 -4.57 -17.66
N LEU A 576 -8.55 -4.04 -16.88
CA LEU A 576 -8.26 -3.46 -15.57
C LEU A 576 -8.89 -4.24 -14.41
N THR A 577 -9.93 -5.03 -14.65
CA THR A 577 -10.65 -5.78 -13.61
C THR A 577 -10.59 -7.29 -13.84
N VAL A 578 -10.83 -8.04 -12.76
CA VAL A 578 -10.84 -9.52 -12.81
C VAL A 578 -12.00 -10.02 -13.68
N GLU A 579 -13.15 -9.34 -13.66
CA GLU A 579 -14.32 -9.65 -14.46
C GLU A 579 -14.04 -9.45 -15.96
N GLU A 580 -13.43 -8.33 -16.33
CA GLU A 580 -13.02 -8.08 -17.73
C GLU A 580 -11.98 -9.12 -18.21
N ALA A 581 -11.05 -9.51 -17.32
CA ALA A 581 -10.05 -10.53 -17.63
C ALA A 581 -10.70 -11.89 -17.89
N LYS A 582 -11.67 -12.30 -17.05
CA LYS A 582 -12.47 -13.50 -17.26
C LYS A 582 -13.12 -13.50 -18.65
N GLU A 583 -13.85 -12.42 -18.98
CA GLU A 583 -14.52 -12.32 -20.28
C GLU A 583 -13.54 -12.39 -21.46
N THR A 584 -12.41 -11.70 -21.33
CA THR A 584 -11.37 -11.64 -22.36
C THR A 584 -10.74 -13.02 -22.58
N ILE A 585 -10.46 -13.78 -21.53
CA ILE A 585 -9.93 -15.14 -21.61
C ILE A 585 -10.95 -16.08 -22.26
N LEU A 586 -12.23 -16.00 -21.84
CA LEU A 586 -13.29 -16.82 -22.42
C LEU A 586 -13.48 -16.56 -23.93
N LYS A 587 -13.44 -15.29 -24.34
CA LYS A 587 -13.49 -14.91 -25.76
C LYS A 587 -12.27 -15.44 -26.54
N GLY A 588 -11.06 -15.28 -25.94
CA GLY A 588 -9.82 -15.79 -26.52
C GLY A 588 -9.82 -17.30 -26.69
N LEU A 589 -10.27 -18.05 -25.69
CA LEU A 589 -10.41 -19.52 -25.79
C LEU A 589 -11.46 -19.97 -26.82
N LYS A 590 -12.60 -19.27 -26.90
CA LYS A 590 -13.63 -19.53 -27.92
C LYS A 590 -13.16 -19.23 -29.35
N ALA A 591 -12.25 -18.28 -29.53
CA ALA A 591 -11.67 -17.99 -30.84
C ALA A 591 -10.72 -19.12 -31.34
N PHE A 592 -10.37 -20.06 -30.47
CA PHE A 592 -9.63 -21.28 -30.80
C PHE A 592 -10.53 -22.51 -31.06
N SER A 593 -11.82 -22.41 -30.77
CA SER A 593 -12.82 -23.47 -31.05
C SER A 593 -13.56 -23.23 -32.39
#